data_afe1dc06b5e77df35697ca3456efe609
#
_entry.id   afe1dc06b5e77df35697ca3456efe609
#
_cell.length_a   1.000
_cell.length_b   1.000
_cell.length_c   1.000
_cell.angle_alpha   90.00
_cell.angle_beta   90.00
_cell.angle_gamma   90.00
#
_symmetry.space_group_name_H-M   'P 1'
#
loop_
_entity.id
_entity.type
_entity.pdbx_description
1 polymer ?
#
loop_
_entity_poly.entity_id
_entity_poly.type
_entity_poly.pdbx_seq_one_letter_code
_entity_poly.pdbx_strand_id
1 'polypeptide(L)'
;NIGEITVRSSLSDFAFVISDTLLENQGKLISELQNHKDVFYTSSRGVNELNIIISTSYSHLVENFFNHEKSTLKLDNLSSITVKLPQDNISVPGVYYFIFQKLAWEGIVIHEVISTTNEFTIVVSDDQIDIAFKVIKSLKTIQE
;
A
#
# COMPACT_ATOMS: atom_id res chain seq x y z
N ASN A 1 17.30 11.87 -4.47
CA ASN A 1 16.91 12.33 -3.14
C ASN A 1 15.57 11.76 -2.71
N ILE A 2 15.58 11.14 -1.55
CA ILE A 2 14.37 10.67 -0.91
C ILE A 2 13.90 11.76 0.05
N GLY A 3 12.63 12.14 -0.08
CA GLY A 3 12.04 13.16 0.77
C GLY A 3 11.50 12.58 2.06
N GLU A 4 10.35 13.08 2.48
CA GLU A 4 9.69 12.67 3.71
C GLU A 4 9.31 11.19 3.67
N ILE A 5 9.47 10.50 4.79
CA ILE A 5 9.09 9.10 4.95
C ILE A 5 7.97 9.01 5.97
N THR A 6 6.86 8.38 5.58
CA THR A 6 5.70 8.21 6.45
C THR A 6 5.43 6.70 6.64
N VAL A 7 5.25 6.30 7.89
CA VAL A 7 4.95 4.90 8.24
C VAL A 7 3.53 4.83 8.80
N ARG A 8 2.77 3.84 8.33
CA ARG A 8 1.46 3.51 8.89
C ARG A 8 1.43 2.03 9.25
N SER A 9 0.79 1.72 10.37
CA SER A 9 0.60 0.34 10.82
C SER A 9 -0.89 -0.01 10.85
N SER A 10 -1.20 -1.25 11.18
CA SER A 10 -2.56 -1.76 11.32
C SER A 10 -3.36 -1.62 10.03
N LEU A 11 -2.80 -2.17 8.96
CA LEU A 11 -3.43 -2.20 7.65
C LEU A 11 -3.88 -3.61 7.29
N SER A 12 -4.91 -3.70 6.46
CA SER A 12 -5.44 -4.94 5.93
C SER A 12 -5.46 -4.88 4.40
N ASP A 13 -5.23 -6.02 3.76
CA ASP A 13 -5.18 -6.14 2.31
C ASP A 13 -6.25 -7.12 1.86
N PHE A 14 -7.08 -6.69 0.92
CA PHE A 14 -8.14 -7.49 0.34
C PHE A 14 -7.97 -7.55 -1.17
N ALA A 15 -8.33 -8.70 -1.75
CA ALA A 15 -8.43 -8.81 -3.20
C ALA A 15 -9.74 -9.50 -3.56
N PHE A 16 -10.39 -8.99 -4.61
CA PHE A 16 -11.68 -9.49 -5.08
C PHE A 16 -11.63 -9.71 -6.59
N VAL A 17 -12.31 -10.75 -7.04
CA VAL A 17 -12.48 -11.00 -8.48
C VAL A 17 -13.36 -9.92 -9.08
N ILE A 18 -12.99 -9.44 -10.26
CA ILE A 18 -13.79 -8.44 -10.99
C ILE A 18 -15.18 -9.04 -11.31
N SER A 19 -16.22 -8.30 -10.97
CA SER A 19 -17.62 -8.69 -11.20
C SER A 19 -18.42 -7.47 -11.66
N ASP A 20 -19.67 -7.72 -12.05
CA ASP A 20 -20.55 -6.65 -12.53
C ASP A 20 -20.96 -5.69 -11.41
N THR A 21 -20.92 -6.13 -10.16
CA THR A 21 -21.34 -5.34 -9.01
C THR A 21 -20.18 -4.71 -8.24
N LEU A 22 -18.95 -5.03 -8.62
CA LEU A 22 -17.77 -4.64 -7.85
C LEU A 22 -17.60 -3.13 -7.76
N LEU A 23 -17.75 -2.41 -8.87
CA LEU A 23 -17.59 -0.95 -8.89
C LEU A 23 -18.68 -0.26 -8.07
N GLU A 24 -19.90 -0.77 -8.12
CA GLU A 24 -20.99 -0.23 -7.31
C GLU A 24 -20.68 -0.40 -5.82
N ASN A 25 -20.22 -1.57 -5.42
CA ASN A 25 -19.87 -1.84 -4.03
C ASN A 25 -18.68 -1.00 -3.58
N GLN A 26 -17.70 -0.80 -4.46
CA GLN A 26 -16.57 0.08 -4.16
C GLN A 26 -17.04 1.52 -3.98
N GLY A 27 -17.98 1.99 -4.80
CA GLY A 27 -18.54 3.33 -4.66
C GLY A 27 -19.22 3.53 -3.32
N LYS A 28 -19.95 2.53 -2.84
CA LYS A 28 -20.60 2.57 -1.52
C LYS A 28 -19.56 2.64 -0.40
N LEU A 29 -18.49 1.86 -0.52
CA LEU A 29 -17.40 1.89 0.46
C LEU A 29 -16.75 3.27 0.50
N ILE A 30 -16.39 3.82 -0.64
CA ILE A 30 -15.74 5.13 -0.73
C ILE A 30 -16.63 6.22 -0.14
N SER A 31 -17.94 6.19 -0.42
CA SER A 31 -18.90 7.14 0.15
C SER A 31 -18.90 7.08 1.66
N GLU A 32 -18.87 5.89 2.22
CA GLU A 32 -18.85 5.72 3.69
C GLU A 32 -17.54 6.23 4.29
N LEU A 33 -16.43 5.96 3.63
CA LEU A 33 -15.11 6.36 4.12
C LEU A 33 -14.95 7.88 4.20
N GLN A 34 -15.71 8.64 3.40
CA GLN A 34 -15.67 10.11 3.44
C GLN A 34 -16.17 10.67 4.77
N ASN A 35 -16.91 9.88 5.54
CA ASN A 35 -17.41 10.28 6.86
C ASN A 35 -16.39 10.05 7.97
N HIS A 36 -15.23 9.51 7.65
CA HIS A 36 -14.21 9.15 8.64
C HIS A 36 -12.91 9.88 8.36
N LYS A 37 -12.21 10.27 9.43
CA LYS A 37 -10.89 10.90 9.34
C LYS A 37 -9.82 9.87 9.60
N ASP A 38 -8.62 10.14 9.11
CA ASP A 38 -7.43 9.33 9.36
C ASP A 38 -7.55 7.88 8.89
N VAL A 39 -8.37 7.65 7.85
CA VAL A 39 -8.44 6.35 7.22
C VAL A 39 -7.39 6.27 6.12
N PHE A 40 -6.62 5.20 6.12
CA PHE A 40 -5.78 4.86 4.99
C PHE A 40 -6.61 4.01 4.03
N TYR A 41 -6.67 4.42 2.78
CA TYR A 41 -7.39 3.67 1.76
C TYR A 41 -6.68 3.83 0.43
N THR A 42 -6.37 2.72 -0.20
CA THR A 42 -5.85 2.71 -1.56
C THR A 42 -6.41 1.51 -2.28
N SER A 43 -6.66 1.66 -3.57
CA SER A 43 -7.16 0.57 -4.39
C SER A 43 -6.43 0.54 -5.73
N SER A 44 -6.33 -0.67 -6.27
CA SER A 44 -5.71 -0.90 -7.55
C SER A 44 -6.56 -1.90 -8.32
N ARG A 45 -7.02 -1.51 -9.50
CA ARG A 45 -7.85 -2.38 -10.33
C ARG A 45 -7.01 -2.94 -11.47
N GLY A 46 -6.84 -4.26 -11.45
CA GLY A 46 -6.20 -4.98 -12.54
C GLY A 46 -7.22 -5.49 -13.54
N VAL A 47 -6.78 -6.40 -14.40
CA VAL A 47 -7.65 -7.02 -15.39
C VAL A 47 -8.61 -8.01 -14.72
N ASN A 48 -8.13 -8.78 -13.77
CA ASN A 48 -8.90 -9.86 -13.15
C ASN A 48 -9.29 -9.60 -11.70
N GLU A 49 -8.66 -8.64 -11.03
CA GLU A 49 -8.84 -8.43 -9.60
C GLU A 49 -8.88 -6.96 -9.25
N LEU A 50 -9.58 -6.65 -8.17
CA LEU A 50 -9.50 -5.39 -7.44
C LEU A 50 -8.78 -5.65 -6.13
N ASN A 51 -7.76 -4.85 -5.84
CA ASN A 51 -7.01 -4.92 -4.60
C ASN A 51 -7.31 -3.68 -3.76
N ILE A 52 -7.62 -3.88 -2.48
CA ILE A 52 -7.91 -2.80 -1.54
C ILE A 52 -7.01 -2.95 -0.32
N ILE A 53 -6.32 -1.87 0.04
CA ILE A 53 -5.59 -1.78 1.29
C ILE A 53 -6.24 -0.69 2.13
N ILE A 54 -6.58 -1.02 3.36
CA ILE A 54 -7.37 -0.15 4.22
C ILE A 54 -6.92 -0.30 5.66
N SER A 55 -7.07 0.77 6.44
CA SER A 55 -6.87 0.69 7.89
C SER A 55 -7.71 -0.44 8.47
N THR A 56 -7.10 -1.30 9.28
CA THR A 56 -7.75 -2.49 9.83
C THR A 56 -9.02 -2.15 10.62
N SER A 57 -9.04 -0.99 11.27
CA SER A 57 -10.23 -0.54 12.01
C SER A 57 -11.46 -0.35 11.11
N TYR A 58 -11.27 -0.26 9.80
CA TYR A 58 -12.36 -0.12 8.82
C TYR A 58 -12.53 -1.34 7.94
N SER A 59 -11.82 -2.43 8.22
CA SER A 59 -11.93 -3.66 7.42
C SER A 59 -13.35 -4.24 7.43
N HIS A 60 -14.10 -4.01 8.52
CA HIS A 60 -15.49 -4.46 8.61
C HIS A 60 -16.38 -3.82 7.55
N LEU A 61 -16.05 -2.61 7.09
CA LEU A 61 -16.78 -1.97 6.01
C LEU A 61 -16.56 -2.68 4.68
N VAL A 62 -15.33 -3.10 4.43
CA VAL A 62 -15.02 -3.89 3.23
C VAL A 62 -15.79 -5.19 3.26
N GLU A 63 -15.74 -5.91 4.36
CA GLU A 63 -16.45 -7.18 4.50
C GLU A 63 -17.95 -7.01 4.32
N ASN A 64 -18.51 -5.91 4.81
CA ASN A 64 -19.93 -5.62 4.71
C ASN A 64 -20.36 -5.28 3.27
N PHE A 65 -19.67 -4.32 2.64
CA PHE A 65 -20.05 -3.89 1.30
C PHE A 65 -19.71 -4.91 0.22
N PHE A 66 -18.71 -5.76 0.46
CA PHE A 66 -18.26 -6.78 -0.51
C PHE A 66 -18.66 -8.19 -0.09
N ASN A 67 -19.70 -8.34 0.75
CA ASN A 67 -20.05 -9.65 1.31
C ASN A 67 -20.49 -10.68 0.25
N HIS A 68 -20.94 -10.23 -0.91
CA HIS A 68 -21.34 -11.12 -2.01
C HIS A 68 -20.28 -11.21 -3.10
N GLU A 69 -19.17 -10.51 -2.95
CA GLU A 69 -18.07 -10.57 -3.91
C GLU A 69 -17.15 -11.74 -3.58
N LYS A 70 -16.46 -12.24 -4.60
CA LYS A 70 -15.54 -13.34 -4.41
C LYS A 70 -14.18 -12.82 -3.95
N SER A 71 -13.82 -13.10 -2.71
CA SER A 71 -12.53 -12.73 -2.15
C SER A 71 -11.47 -13.77 -2.49
N THR A 72 -10.32 -13.30 -2.98
CA THR A 72 -9.16 -14.15 -3.26
C THR A 72 -8.03 -13.95 -2.26
N LEU A 73 -8.10 -12.87 -1.47
CA LEU A 73 -7.07 -12.55 -0.50
C LEU A 73 -7.65 -11.74 0.64
N LYS A 74 -7.26 -12.07 1.86
CA LYS A 74 -7.45 -11.23 3.03
C LYS A 74 -6.23 -11.41 3.93
N LEU A 75 -5.48 -10.32 4.17
CA LEU A 75 -4.33 -10.30 5.06
C LEU A 75 -4.47 -9.14 6.02
N ASP A 76 -4.16 -9.41 7.29
CA ASP A 76 -4.12 -8.40 8.34
C ASP A 76 -2.67 -8.21 8.80
N ASN A 77 -2.47 -7.30 9.74
CA ASN A 77 -1.17 -7.05 10.38
C ASN A 77 -0.12 -6.60 9.37
N LEU A 78 -0.51 -5.65 8.53
CA LEU A 78 0.37 -5.05 7.55
C LEU A 78 0.68 -3.61 7.93
N SER A 79 1.83 -3.14 7.43
CA SER A 79 2.28 -1.76 7.59
C SER A 79 2.74 -1.23 6.24
N SER A 80 2.67 0.10 6.09
CA SER A 80 3.13 0.76 4.87
C SER A 80 4.26 1.73 5.16
N ILE A 81 5.13 1.91 4.18
CA ILE A 81 6.12 2.97 4.17
C ILE A 81 5.90 3.76 2.89
N THR A 82 5.62 5.04 3.04
CA THR A 82 5.46 5.96 1.91
C THR A 82 6.63 6.90 1.88
N VAL A 83 7.28 6.97 0.73
CA VAL A 83 8.43 7.82 0.47
C VAL A 83 8.00 8.88 -0.52
N LYS A 84 8.22 10.13 -0.16
CA LYS A 84 7.97 11.25 -1.09
C LYS A 84 9.20 11.38 -1.98
N LEU A 85 8.95 11.36 -3.28
CA LEU A 85 10.01 11.49 -4.28
C LEU A 85 10.01 12.91 -4.81
N PRO A 86 11.17 13.58 -4.83
CA PRO A 86 11.28 14.87 -5.50
C PRO A 86 11.00 14.72 -6.99
N GLN A 87 10.41 15.75 -7.59
CA GLN A 87 10.06 15.72 -9.02
C GLN A 87 11.26 15.41 -9.91
N ASP A 88 12.43 15.83 -9.49
CA ASP A 88 13.67 15.61 -10.25
C ASP A 88 14.04 14.14 -10.38
N ASN A 89 13.55 13.29 -9.48
CA ASN A 89 13.89 11.87 -9.45
C ASN A 89 12.90 10.99 -10.21
N ILE A 90 11.82 11.56 -10.70
CA ILE A 90 10.78 10.80 -11.42
C ILE A 90 11.36 10.15 -12.68
N SER A 91 12.31 10.82 -13.31
CA SER A 91 12.91 10.37 -14.55
C SER A 91 14.20 9.57 -14.36
N VAL A 92 14.63 9.30 -13.11
CA VAL A 92 15.89 8.57 -12.88
C VAL A 92 15.59 7.07 -12.83
N PRO A 93 16.01 6.32 -13.86
CA PRO A 93 15.82 4.87 -13.84
C PRO A 93 16.67 4.24 -12.75
N GLY A 94 16.18 3.19 -12.14
CA GLY A 94 16.92 2.42 -11.17
C GLY A 94 16.72 2.80 -9.71
N VAL A 95 16.02 3.92 -9.39
CA VAL A 95 15.73 4.26 -7.99
C VAL A 95 14.93 3.15 -7.34
N TYR A 96 13.86 2.70 -8.00
CA TYR A 96 13.03 1.62 -7.48
C TYR A 96 13.80 0.31 -7.41
N TYR A 97 14.60 0.01 -8.42
CA TYR A 97 15.43 -1.20 -8.43
C TYR A 97 16.36 -1.23 -7.22
N PHE A 98 17.00 -0.09 -6.93
CA PHE A 98 17.93 0.00 -5.81
C PHE A 98 17.23 -0.22 -4.47
N ILE A 99 16.05 0.37 -4.30
CA ILE A 99 15.24 0.18 -3.09
C ILE A 99 14.85 -1.29 -2.93
N PHE A 100 14.31 -1.89 -4.00
CA PHE A 100 13.89 -3.28 -3.96
C PHE A 100 15.05 -4.23 -3.71
N GLN A 101 16.21 -3.96 -4.31
CA GLN A 101 17.38 -4.78 -4.09
C GLN A 101 17.82 -4.78 -2.63
N LYS A 102 17.84 -3.61 -2.03
CA LYS A 102 18.22 -3.48 -0.61
C LYS A 102 17.22 -4.19 0.30
N LEU A 103 15.93 -4.05 0.05
CA LEU A 103 14.90 -4.71 0.81
C LEU A 103 15.00 -6.24 0.67
N ALA A 104 15.25 -6.71 -0.54
CA ALA A 104 15.40 -8.14 -0.81
C ALA A 104 16.60 -8.73 -0.07
N TRP A 105 17.72 -8.00 -0.02
CA TRP A 105 18.91 -8.45 0.70
C TRP A 105 18.66 -8.61 2.20
N GLU A 106 17.73 -7.82 2.75
CA GLU A 106 17.35 -7.92 4.16
C GLU A 106 16.24 -8.95 4.39
N GLY A 107 15.82 -9.66 3.35
CA GLY A 107 14.79 -10.70 3.47
C GLY A 107 13.39 -10.17 3.66
N ILE A 108 13.13 -8.93 3.24
CA ILE A 108 11.83 -8.32 3.41
C ILE A 108 10.90 -8.74 2.28
N VAL A 109 9.71 -9.24 2.64
CA VAL A 109 8.67 -9.59 1.69
C VAL A 109 7.80 -8.36 1.44
N ILE A 110 7.72 -7.93 0.19
CA ILE A 110 6.86 -6.81 -0.20
C ILE A 110 5.53 -7.37 -0.68
N HIS A 111 4.45 -7.05 0.03
CA HIS A 111 3.11 -7.52 -0.32
C HIS A 111 2.48 -6.69 -1.42
N GLU A 112 2.69 -5.38 -1.39
CA GLU A 112 2.13 -4.46 -2.38
C GLU A 112 3.09 -3.32 -2.64
N VAL A 113 3.03 -2.79 -3.87
CA VAL A 113 3.75 -1.58 -4.28
C VAL A 113 2.72 -0.64 -4.89
N ILE A 114 2.70 0.59 -4.40
CA ILE A 114 1.79 1.61 -4.90
C ILE A 114 2.64 2.83 -5.26
N SER A 115 2.46 3.34 -6.47
CA SER A 115 3.27 4.43 -6.97
C SER A 115 2.38 5.49 -7.61
N THR A 116 2.65 6.75 -7.26
CA THR A 116 2.11 7.91 -7.96
C THR A 116 3.27 8.70 -8.54
N THR A 117 3.01 9.88 -9.10
CA THR A 117 4.08 10.68 -9.72
C THR A 117 5.14 11.12 -8.71
N ASN A 118 4.76 11.34 -7.46
CA ASN A 118 5.67 11.89 -6.45
C ASN A 118 5.70 11.09 -5.15
N GLU A 119 5.04 9.94 -5.10
CA GLU A 119 5.03 9.09 -3.92
C GLU A 119 5.23 7.64 -4.31
N PHE A 120 5.86 6.91 -3.42
CA PHE A 120 6.11 5.48 -3.56
C PHE A 120 5.81 4.83 -2.22
N THR A 121 4.93 3.84 -2.23
CA THR A 121 4.51 3.14 -1.01
C THR A 121 4.76 1.66 -1.18
N ILE A 122 5.40 1.05 -0.16
CA ILE A 122 5.47 -0.40 -0.05
C ILE A 122 4.66 -0.84 1.15
N VAL A 123 4.09 -2.04 1.07
CA VAL A 123 3.34 -2.66 2.15
C VAL A 123 4.05 -3.94 2.55
N VAL A 124 4.35 -4.07 3.82
CA VAL A 124 5.08 -5.20 4.40
C VAL A 124 4.34 -5.68 5.65
N SER A 125 4.72 -6.85 6.16
CA SER A 125 4.18 -7.34 7.42
C SER A 125 4.61 -6.44 8.59
N ASP A 126 3.77 -6.33 9.62
CA ASP A 126 4.10 -5.54 10.81
C ASP A 126 5.41 -5.97 11.46
N ASP A 127 5.74 -7.25 11.40
CA ASP A 127 6.97 -7.76 11.99
C ASP A 127 8.23 -7.37 11.21
N GLN A 128 8.09 -6.88 9.97
CA GLN A 128 9.21 -6.46 9.15
C GLN A 128 9.32 -4.95 9.00
N ILE A 129 8.38 -4.18 9.57
CA ILE A 129 8.33 -2.75 9.31
C ILE A 129 9.56 -2.00 9.83
N ASP A 130 10.09 -2.40 10.98
CA ASP A 130 11.24 -1.71 11.57
C ASP A 130 12.49 -1.87 10.70
N ILE A 131 12.74 -3.08 10.19
CA ILE A 131 13.87 -3.35 9.32
C ILE A 131 13.69 -2.63 8.00
N ALA A 132 12.49 -2.68 7.42
CA ALA A 132 12.19 -2.00 6.16
C ALA A 132 12.40 -0.49 6.29
N PHE A 133 11.95 0.11 7.39
CA PHE A 133 12.13 1.52 7.65
C PHE A 133 13.61 1.89 7.72
N LYS A 134 14.40 1.10 8.44
CA LYS A 134 15.86 1.34 8.54
C LYS A 134 16.54 1.29 7.18
N VAL A 135 16.16 0.32 6.34
CA VAL A 135 16.72 0.19 4.99
C VAL A 135 16.43 1.44 4.17
N ILE A 136 15.17 1.86 4.14
CA ILE A 136 14.77 3.02 3.35
C ILE A 136 15.40 4.30 3.88
N LYS A 137 15.47 4.46 5.19
CA LYS A 137 16.10 5.62 5.80
C LYS A 137 17.60 5.68 5.49
N SER A 138 18.27 4.53 5.43
CA SER A 138 19.69 4.48 5.09
C SER A 138 19.94 4.98 3.67
N LEU A 139 19.01 4.72 2.75
CA LEU A 139 19.12 5.21 1.38
C LEU A 139 19.03 6.72 1.30
N LYS A 140 18.22 7.34 2.16
CA LYS A 140 18.13 8.79 2.25
C LYS A 140 19.47 9.40 2.66
N THR A 141 20.16 8.79 3.60
CA THR A 141 21.46 9.27 4.08
C THR A 141 22.54 9.13 3.01
N ILE A 142 22.54 8.04 2.26
CA ILE A 142 23.55 7.76 1.24
C ILE A 142 23.43 8.72 0.06
N GLN A 143 22.21 9.17 -0.27
CA GLN A 143 21.96 10.06 -1.40
C GLN A 143 22.24 11.53 -1.10
N GLU A 144 22.46 11.86 0.14
CA GLU A 144 22.87 13.20 0.56
C GLU A 144 24.39 13.35 0.46
#